data_f125c1af3340b5a940bb19c18096cb70
#
_entry.id   f125c1af3340b5a940bb19c18096cb70
#
_cell.length_a   1.000
_cell.length_b   1.000
_cell.length_c   1.000
_cell.angle_alpha   90.00
_cell.angle_beta   90.00
_cell.angle_gamma   90.00
#
_symmetry.space_group_name_H-M   'P 1'
#
loop_
_entity.id
_entity.type
_entity.pdbx_description
1 polymer ?
#
loop_
_entity_poly.entity_id
_entity_poly.type
_entity_poly.pdbx_seq_one_letter_code
_entity_poly.pdbx_strand_id
1 'polypeptide(L)'
;MMKRVLLVIGLYLISMTILAAAKDMSWDGWISDSKCGAKGANAGHAACAQKCIGAGEKPVFVTDKDQKVVNIANPDAVKGHEGHHVQVTGKMNDDGSLQVAKVTMLSQKGGTGDAMNNMQH
;
A
#
# COMPACT_ATOMS: atom_id res chain seq x y z
N MET A 1 3.75 -36.70 43.22
CA MET A 1 4.66 -36.35 42.09
C MET A 1 3.94 -36.20 40.77
N MET A 2 3.01 -37.04 40.40
CA MET A 2 2.29 -36.92 39.15
C MET A 2 1.42 -35.65 39.01
N LYS A 3 0.82 -35.16 40.08
CA LYS A 3 0.04 -33.92 40.07
C LYS A 3 0.85 -32.66 39.73
N ARG A 4 2.11 -32.63 40.13
CA ARG A 4 3.01 -31.50 39.87
C ARG A 4 3.55 -31.50 38.44
N VAL A 5 3.72 -32.66 37.85
CA VAL A 5 4.16 -32.81 36.46
C VAL A 5 3.06 -32.39 35.49
N LEU A 6 1.79 -32.74 35.78
CA LEU A 6 0.64 -32.34 34.99
C LEU A 6 0.40 -30.83 35.01
N LEU A 7 0.67 -30.19 36.15
CA LEU A 7 0.57 -28.71 36.25
C LEU A 7 1.62 -27.98 35.41
N VAL A 8 2.83 -28.51 35.37
CA VAL A 8 3.93 -27.92 34.59
C VAL A 8 3.69 -28.10 33.10
N ILE A 9 3.17 -29.24 32.67
CA ILE A 9 2.82 -29.51 31.28
C ILE A 9 1.66 -28.63 30.82
N GLY A 10 0.67 -28.44 31.71
CA GLY A 10 -0.47 -27.52 31.44
C GLY A 10 -0.04 -26.06 31.26
N LEU A 11 0.96 -25.63 32.05
CA LEU A 11 1.45 -24.25 31.95
C LEU A 11 2.31 -24.04 30.69
N TYR A 12 2.92 -25.08 30.17
CA TYR A 12 3.77 -25.01 28.97
C TYR A 12 2.94 -24.94 27.67
N LEU A 13 1.72 -25.48 27.69
CA LEU A 13 0.83 -25.48 26.52
C LEU A 13 0.11 -24.14 26.30
N ILE A 14 0.11 -23.27 27.30
CA ILE A 14 -0.56 -21.96 27.19
C ILE A 14 0.36 -20.90 26.56
N SER A 15 1.65 -21.19 26.43
CA SER A 15 2.64 -20.22 25.93
C SER A 15 2.73 -20.12 24.41
N MET A 16 1.96 -20.88 23.64
CA MET A 16 1.95 -20.78 22.20
C MET A 16 0.72 -20.03 21.67
N THR A 17 0.48 -18.86 22.19
CA THR A 17 -0.29 -17.88 21.45
C THR A 17 0.59 -17.36 20.32
N ILE A 18 0.52 -18.04 19.20
CA ILE A 18 1.07 -17.51 17.95
C ILE A 18 0.31 -16.22 17.67
N LEU A 19 0.97 -15.10 17.91
CA LEU A 19 0.50 -13.83 17.35
C LEU A 19 0.56 -13.99 15.84
N ALA A 20 -0.56 -14.38 15.24
CA ALA A 20 -0.71 -14.30 13.81
C ALA A 20 -0.74 -12.82 13.44
N ALA A 21 0.43 -12.23 13.19
CA ALA A 21 0.50 -10.90 12.63
C ALA A 21 -0.19 -10.93 11.26
N ALA A 22 -1.11 -10.01 11.01
CA ALA A 22 -1.75 -9.86 9.71
C ALA A 22 -0.65 -9.68 8.65
N LYS A 23 -0.67 -10.52 7.62
CA LYS A 23 0.31 -10.45 6.53
C LYS A 23 0.06 -9.20 5.71
N ASP A 24 1.13 -8.59 5.23
CA ASP A 24 1.04 -7.51 4.26
C ASP A 24 0.42 -8.02 2.96
N MET A 25 -0.40 -7.20 2.35
CA MET A 25 -1.02 -7.45 1.05
C MET A 25 -0.44 -6.47 0.03
N SER A 26 -0.59 -6.80 -1.25
CA SER A 26 -0.12 -5.95 -2.34
C SER A 26 -1.28 -5.59 -3.27
N TRP A 27 -1.28 -4.35 -3.73
CA TRP A 27 -2.25 -3.83 -4.69
C TRP A 27 -1.54 -3.02 -5.75
N ASP A 28 -1.97 -3.17 -6.99
CA ASP A 28 -1.55 -2.32 -8.09
C ASP A 28 -2.50 -1.13 -8.23
N GLY A 29 -1.96 0.02 -8.54
CA GLY A 29 -2.77 1.21 -8.70
C GLY A 29 -1.96 2.48 -8.90
N TRP A 30 -2.60 3.60 -8.75
CA TRP A 30 -2.02 4.92 -8.97
C TRP A 30 -1.98 5.73 -7.70
N ILE A 31 -0.90 6.50 -7.54
CA ILE A 31 -0.87 7.55 -6.54
C ILE A 31 -1.46 8.81 -7.16
N SER A 32 -2.66 9.14 -6.73
CA SER A 32 -3.39 10.32 -7.18
C SER A 32 -3.50 11.34 -6.06
N ASP A 33 -4.15 12.45 -6.30
CA ASP A 33 -4.46 13.43 -5.26
C ASP A 33 -5.91 13.32 -4.78
N SER A 34 -6.17 13.84 -3.59
CA SER A 34 -7.49 13.77 -2.97
C SER A 34 -8.56 14.57 -3.71
N LYS A 35 -8.16 15.55 -4.51
CA LYS A 35 -9.07 16.38 -5.29
C LYS A 35 -9.61 15.65 -6.52
N CYS A 36 -8.73 14.98 -7.27
CA CYS A 36 -9.10 14.27 -8.50
C CYS A 36 -9.53 12.82 -8.23
N GLY A 37 -8.97 12.17 -7.21
CA GLY A 37 -9.28 10.78 -6.87
C GLY A 37 -9.09 9.86 -8.08
N ALA A 38 -10.10 9.04 -8.38
CA ALA A 38 -10.05 8.06 -9.47
C ALA A 38 -9.86 8.70 -10.87
N LYS A 39 -10.29 9.93 -11.07
CA LYS A 39 -10.07 10.65 -12.32
C LYS A 39 -8.61 10.95 -12.59
N GLY A 40 -7.80 11.03 -11.53
CA GLY A 40 -6.36 11.25 -11.62
C GLY A 40 -5.54 9.96 -11.75
N ALA A 41 -6.18 8.80 -11.78
CA ALA A 41 -5.52 7.50 -11.82
C ALA A 41 -5.15 7.11 -13.25
N ASN A 42 -4.34 7.91 -13.90
CA ASN A 42 -3.84 7.65 -15.26
C ASN A 42 -2.59 8.47 -15.54
N ALA A 43 -1.85 8.05 -16.56
CA ALA A 43 -0.60 8.68 -16.95
C ALA A 43 -0.73 10.16 -17.35
N GLY A 44 -1.85 10.53 -17.96
CA GLY A 44 -2.12 11.91 -18.38
C GLY A 44 -2.28 12.88 -17.22
N HIS A 45 -2.57 12.37 -16.04
CA HIS A 45 -2.75 13.16 -14.82
C HIS A 45 -1.51 13.24 -13.92
N ALA A 46 -0.41 12.59 -14.28
CA ALA A 46 0.78 12.52 -13.42
C ALA A 46 1.27 13.93 -13.01
N ALA A 47 1.41 14.84 -13.97
CA ALA A 47 1.84 16.21 -13.69
C ALA A 47 0.82 16.97 -12.85
N CYS A 48 -0.47 16.75 -13.07
CA CYS A 48 -1.54 17.38 -12.31
C CYS A 48 -1.55 16.87 -10.86
N ALA A 49 -1.41 15.58 -10.64
CA ALA A 49 -1.31 15.00 -9.30
C ALA A 49 -0.11 15.55 -8.53
N GLN A 50 1.05 15.64 -9.17
CA GLN A 50 2.26 16.20 -8.56
C GLN A 50 2.05 17.66 -8.16
N LYS A 51 1.43 18.44 -9.02
CA LYS A 51 1.13 19.85 -8.75
C LYS A 51 0.14 20.02 -7.61
N CYS A 52 -0.94 19.25 -7.60
CA CYS A 52 -1.96 19.31 -6.56
C CYS A 52 -1.42 18.88 -5.20
N ILE A 53 -0.65 17.82 -5.13
CA ILE A 53 -0.02 17.36 -3.89
C ILE A 53 1.00 18.37 -3.42
N GLY A 54 1.78 18.96 -4.31
CA GLY A 54 2.71 20.04 -3.99
C GLY A 54 2.02 21.29 -3.47
N ALA A 55 0.76 21.52 -3.83
CA ALA A 55 -0.06 22.62 -3.34
C ALA A 55 -0.80 22.34 -2.03
N GLY A 56 -0.63 21.13 -1.46
CA GLY A 56 -1.20 20.76 -0.17
C GLY A 56 -2.30 19.72 -0.20
N GLU A 57 -2.67 19.21 -1.38
CA GLU A 57 -3.61 18.09 -1.49
C GLU A 57 -2.94 16.80 -0.99
N LYS A 58 -3.74 15.94 -0.39
CA LYS A 58 -3.24 14.67 0.14
C LYS A 58 -3.10 13.62 -0.96
N PRO A 59 -2.03 12.82 -0.96
CA PRO A 59 -1.95 11.67 -1.85
C PRO A 59 -2.98 10.62 -1.45
N VAL A 60 -3.58 9.99 -2.44
CA VAL A 60 -4.46 8.84 -2.28
C VAL A 60 -4.02 7.72 -3.20
N PHE A 61 -4.37 6.50 -2.86
CA PHE A 61 -4.12 5.33 -3.70
C PHE A 61 -5.41 4.94 -4.42
N VAL A 62 -5.34 4.77 -5.74
CA VAL A 62 -6.47 4.33 -6.54
C VAL A 62 -6.15 2.97 -7.12
N THR A 63 -6.91 1.96 -6.73
CA THR A 63 -6.68 0.58 -7.15
C THR A 63 -7.01 0.36 -8.63
N ASP A 64 -6.18 -0.39 -9.34
CA ASP A 64 -6.43 -0.72 -10.76
C ASP A 64 -7.66 -1.61 -10.91
N LYS A 65 -7.89 -2.50 -9.98
CA LYS A 65 -8.91 -3.53 -10.06
C LYS A 65 -10.33 -2.96 -10.14
N ASP A 66 -10.65 -2.02 -9.27
CA ASP A 66 -12.00 -1.46 -9.13
C ASP A 66 -12.02 0.07 -9.05
N GLN A 67 -10.88 0.70 -9.26
CA GLN A 67 -10.70 2.16 -9.18
C GLN A 67 -11.18 2.75 -7.85
N LYS A 68 -11.02 1.99 -6.79
CA LYS A 68 -11.36 2.44 -5.45
C LYS A 68 -10.32 3.43 -4.94
N VAL A 69 -10.78 4.56 -4.46
CA VAL A 69 -9.93 5.57 -3.82
C VAL A 69 -9.72 5.21 -2.37
N VAL A 70 -8.47 5.03 -1.98
CA VAL A 70 -8.07 4.65 -0.63
C VAL A 70 -7.20 5.74 -0.04
N ASN A 71 -7.55 6.23 1.13
CA ASN A 71 -6.71 7.18 1.85
C ASN A 71 -5.43 6.49 2.33
N ILE A 72 -4.33 7.22 2.29
CA ILE A 72 -3.04 6.73 2.75
C ILE A 72 -2.79 7.24 4.16
N ALA A 73 -2.62 6.31 5.12
CA ALA A 73 -2.41 6.65 6.53
C ALA A 73 -1.04 7.29 6.77
N ASN A 74 -0.04 6.89 5.99
CA ASN A 74 1.33 7.39 6.09
C ASN A 74 1.80 7.98 4.74
N PRO A 75 1.35 9.19 4.38
CA PRO A 75 1.61 9.78 3.06
C PRO A 75 3.08 9.92 2.71
N ASP A 76 3.96 10.05 3.68
CA ASP A 76 5.41 10.14 3.46
C ASP A 76 5.97 8.90 2.75
N ALA A 77 5.34 7.74 2.91
CA ALA A 77 5.77 6.50 2.27
C ALA A 77 5.60 6.52 0.74
N VAL A 78 4.74 7.39 0.22
CA VAL A 78 4.51 7.53 -1.22
C VAL A 78 5.10 8.83 -1.79
N LYS A 79 5.84 9.56 -0.98
CA LYS A 79 6.51 10.77 -1.41
C LYS A 79 7.49 10.48 -2.55
N GLY A 80 7.38 11.25 -3.63
CA GLY A 80 8.14 11.04 -4.85
C GLY A 80 7.47 10.10 -5.86
N HIS A 81 6.32 9.50 -5.50
CA HIS A 81 5.56 8.60 -6.37
C HIS A 81 4.24 9.22 -6.86
N GLU A 82 4.04 10.50 -6.64
CA GLU A 82 2.84 11.22 -7.04
C GLU A 82 2.61 11.12 -8.55
N GLY A 83 1.46 10.64 -8.94
CA GLY A 83 1.10 10.45 -10.34
C GLY A 83 1.69 9.21 -10.98
N HIS A 84 2.38 8.37 -10.22
CA HIS A 84 2.99 7.15 -10.72
C HIS A 84 2.06 5.94 -10.59
N HIS A 85 2.20 5.02 -11.53
CA HIS A 85 1.60 3.69 -11.45
C HIS A 85 2.50 2.79 -10.62
N VAL A 86 2.00 2.28 -9.52
CA VAL A 86 2.79 1.58 -8.50
C VAL A 86 2.10 0.32 -7.99
N GLN A 87 2.91 -0.58 -7.45
CA GLN A 87 2.43 -1.63 -6.57
C GLN A 87 2.71 -1.20 -5.13
N VAL A 88 1.68 -1.16 -4.31
CA VAL A 88 1.78 -0.84 -2.90
C VAL A 88 1.64 -2.11 -2.08
N THR A 89 2.56 -2.34 -1.18
CA THR A 89 2.49 -3.42 -0.19
C THR A 89 2.26 -2.80 1.19
N GLY A 90 1.32 -3.34 1.92
CA GLY A 90 0.98 -2.83 3.24
C GLY A 90 -0.23 -3.51 3.85
N LYS A 91 -0.87 -2.79 4.74
CA LYS A 91 -2.04 -3.27 5.49
C LYS A 91 -3.19 -2.28 5.38
N MET A 92 -4.40 -2.81 5.25
CA MET A 92 -5.59 -2.01 5.36
C MET A 92 -5.94 -1.82 6.84
N ASN A 93 -6.06 -0.58 7.27
CA ASN A 93 -6.50 -0.25 8.62
C ASN A 93 -8.02 -0.43 8.79
N ASP A 94 -8.48 -0.48 10.03
CA ASP A 94 -9.90 -0.64 10.35
C ASP A 94 -10.77 0.51 9.82
N ASP A 95 -10.20 1.70 9.68
CA ASP A 95 -10.88 2.88 9.13
C ASP A 95 -10.93 2.90 7.59
N GLY A 96 -10.37 1.88 6.94
CA GLY A 96 -10.29 1.78 5.48
C GLY A 96 -9.11 2.51 4.86
N SER A 97 -8.22 3.11 5.64
CA SER A 97 -6.99 3.71 5.14
C SER A 97 -5.91 2.64 4.94
N LEU A 98 -4.96 2.95 4.07
CA LEU A 98 -3.87 2.06 3.72
C LEU A 98 -2.59 2.49 4.46
N GLN A 99 -2.05 1.57 5.25
CA GLN A 99 -0.73 1.71 5.86
C GLN A 99 0.29 1.12 4.89
N VAL A 100 1.07 1.98 4.25
CA VAL A 100 2.04 1.58 3.23
C VAL A 100 3.34 1.14 3.89
N ALA A 101 3.81 -0.06 3.53
CA ALA A 101 5.10 -0.59 3.96
C ALA A 101 6.14 -0.49 2.83
N LYS A 102 5.73 -0.70 1.57
CA LYS A 102 6.62 -0.69 0.41
C LYS A 102 5.89 -0.19 -0.81
N VAL A 103 6.60 0.55 -1.66
CA VAL A 103 6.13 1.00 -2.97
C VAL A 103 7.10 0.51 -4.04
N THR A 104 6.57 -0.15 -5.06
CA THR A 104 7.32 -0.61 -6.22
C THR A 104 6.80 0.08 -7.47
N MET A 105 7.67 0.71 -8.23
CA MET A 105 7.28 1.37 -9.47
C MET A 105 6.84 0.37 -10.52
N LEU A 106 5.65 0.57 -11.07
CA LEU A 106 5.18 -0.13 -12.27
C LEU A 106 5.40 0.72 -13.50
N SER A 107 5.12 2.04 -13.42
CA SER A 107 5.44 2.96 -14.50
C SER A 107 5.68 4.38 -14.01
N GLN A 108 6.54 5.09 -14.75
CA GLN A 108 6.69 6.53 -14.63
C GLN A 108 5.96 7.17 -15.79
N LYS A 109 4.99 8.02 -15.54
CA LYS A 109 4.27 8.76 -16.57
C LYS A 109 3.63 7.90 -17.68
N GLY A 110 3.30 6.67 -17.37
CA GLY A 110 2.55 5.78 -18.24
C GLY A 110 3.21 5.38 -19.56
N GLY A 111 3.36 4.14 -19.75
CA GLY A 111 3.55 3.51 -21.02
C GLY A 111 4.99 3.40 -21.49
N THR A 112 5.60 4.42 -22.03
CA THR A 112 6.87 4.30 -22.76
C THR A 112 8.03 3.84 -21.87
N GLY A 113 8.10 4.34 -20.65
CA GLY A 113 9.11 3.93 -19.70
C GLY A 113 8.96 2.50 -19.22
N ASP A 114 7.74 2.04 -19.12
CA ASP A 114 7.42 0.68 -18.70
C ASP A 114 7.83 -0.36 -19.70
N ALA A 115 7.53 -0.12 -20.95
CA ALA A 115 7.90 -1.04 -22.01
C ALA A 115 9.40 -1.27 -22.05
N MET A 116 10.17 -0.23 -21.81
CA MET A 116 11.63 -0.33 -21.76
C MET A 116 12.12 -1.06 -20.52
N ASN A 117 11.51 -0.83 -19.37
CA ASN A 117 11.86 -1.53 -18.15
C ASN A 117 11.51 -3.01 -18.22
N ASN A 118 10.39 -3.34 -18.80
CA ASN A 118 9.97 -4.72 -18.95
C ASN A 118 10.85 -5.51 -19.92
N MET A 119 11.45 -4.86 -20.87
CA MET A 119 12.39 -5.49 -21.80
C MET A 119 13.76 -5.78 -21.18
N GLN A 120 14.09 -5.14 -20.07
CA GLN A 120 15.38 -5.31 -19.40
C GLN A 120 15.36 -6.40 -18.33
N HIS A 121 14.20 -6.95 -18.07
CA HIS A 121 13.97 -8.01 -17.09
C HIS A 121 13.62 -9.33 -17.82
#